data_3cda7f04b025b9ce9dc10d1d37332ce8
#
_entry.id   3cda7f04b025b9ce9dc10d1d37332ce8
#
_cell.length_a   1.000
_cell.length_b   1.000
_cell.length_c   1.000
_cell.angle_alpha   90.00
_cell.angle_beta   90.00
_cell.angle_gamma   90.00
#
_symmetry.space_group_name_H-M   'P 1'
#
loop_
_entity.id
_entity.type
_entity.pdbx_description
1 polymer ?
#
loop_
_entity_poly.entity_id
_entity_poly.type
_entity_poly.pdbx_seq_one_letter_code
_entity_poly.pdbx_strand_id
1 'polypeptide(L)'
;MHHSGVQHVLRLGAVLALCALAAVACGAPEETKPRPLPDVTRELEPGTYRTEEFEPAFSFEVGEGWTHLPLEKPDDLVLAREQTELLRFFKAREVYKPNELYGVVEAPDDLVGWLRRHPYLRTSAPETVTVGGIEGERIDVDVVDVLPEGHRVGACGPDCVDLFGLGDGTALGVTKGDKVRAIVLEDVEGETLIIGFGGPAEEFDALVPRAKG
;
A
#
# COMPACT_ATOMS: atom_id res chain seq x y z
N MET A 1 -61.90 -69.67 7.62
CA MET A 1 -60.75 -70.45 8.14
C MET A 1 -59.75 -69.44 8.70
N HIS A 2 -59.84 -69.14 10.01
CA HIS A 2 -58.94 -69.61 11.06
C HIS A 2 -57.44 -69.31 10.76
N HIS A 3 -56.63 -68.61 11.46
CA HIS A 3 -56.39 -68.46 12.91
C HIS A 3 -55.60 -67.15 13.11
N SER A 4 -55.91 -66.29 14.07
CA SER A 4 -55.46 -66.33 15.47
C SER A 4 -53.94 -66.30 15.70
N GLY A 5 -53.53 -65.30 16.42
CA GLY A 5 -52.42 -65.47 17.31
C GLY A 5 -51.54 -64.24 17.44
N VAL A 6 -51.74 -63.66 18.48
CA VAL A 6 -50.96 -63.38 19.70
C VAL A 6 -50.19 -62.03 19.73
N GLN A 7 -50.69 -61.23 20.64
CA GLN A 7 -50.01 -60.03 21.18
C GLN A 7 -48.73 -60.41 21.93
N HIS A 8 -47.67 -59.61 21.72
CA HIS A 8 -46.65 -59.42 22.72
C HIS A 8 -46.40 -57.93 22.94
N VAL A 9 -46.91 -57.52 24.05
CA VAL A 9 -46.58 -56.25 24.70
C VAL A 9 -45.18 -56.39 25.27
N LEU A 10 -44.25 -55.55 24.82
CA LEU A 10 -43.01 -55.30 25.57
C LEU A 10 -42.85 -53.80 25.76
N ARG A 11 -43.05 -53.43 27.03
CA ARG A 11 -42.66 -52.15 27.55
C ARG A 11 -41.14 -52.08 27.66
N LEU A 12 -40.51 -51.11 27.07
CA LEU A 12 -39.17 -50.66 27.47
C LEU A 12 -39.06 -49.17 27.39
N GLY A 13 -38.83 -48.62 28.44
CA GLY A 13 -38.21 -47.52 29.07
C GLY A 13 -37.78 -46.37 28.21
N ALA A 14 -38.39 -45.20 28.45
CA ALA A 14 -37.90 -43.91 28.04
C ALA A 14 -36.59 -43.60 28.77
N VAL A 15 -35.47 -43.55 28.07
CA VAL A 15 -34.26 -42.89 28.54
C VAL A 15 -34.14 -41.60 27.71
N LEU A 16 -34.58 -40.50 28.31
CA LEU A 16 -34.30 -39.14 27.85
C LEU A 16 -32.82 -38.87 28.11
N ALA A 17 -31.97 -39.04 27.08
CA ALA A 17 -30.62 -38.49 27.06
C ALA A 17 -30.72 -37.04 26.64
N LEU A 18 -30.67 -36.13 27.60
CA LEU A 18 -30.51 -34.70 27.40
C LEU A 18 -29.07 -34.46 26.91
N CYS A 19 -28.84 -34.49 25.60
CA CYS A 19 -27.60 -33.96 24.98
C CYS A 19 -27.69 -32.44 25.04
N ALA A 20 -27.07 -31.85 26.07
CA ALA A 20 -26.76 -30.42 26.09
C ALA A 20 -25.73 -30.16 24.97
N LEU A 21 -26.18 -29.72 23.80
CA LEU A 21 -25.34 -29.11 22.78
C LEU A 21 -24.85 -27.77 23.32
N ALA A 22 -23.65 -27.80 23.93
CA ALA A 22 -22.87 -26.58 24.09
C ALA A 22 -22.50 -26.07 22.68
N ALA A 23 -23.31 -25.17 22.15
CA ALA A 23 -22.93 -24.39 20.98
C ALA A 23 -21.75 -23.50 21.41
N VAL A 24 -20.54 -23.99 21.18
CA VAL A 24 -19.36 -23.13 21.15
C VAL A 24 -19.59 -22.21 19.95
N ALA A 25 -20.12 -21.03 20.20
CA ALA A 25 -20.12 -19.94 19.25
C ALA A 25 -18.64 -19.59 19.03
N CYS A 26 -18.01 -20.19 18.00
CA CYS A 26 -16.85 -19.62 17.39
C CYS A 26 -17.32 -18.26 16.82
N GLY A 27 -17.15 -17.19 17.58
CA GLY A 27 -17.32 -15.84 17.09
C GLY A 27 -16.41 -15.72 15.88
N ALA A 28 -17.00 -15.53 14.70
CA ALA A 28 -16.24 -15.03 13.58
C ALA A 28 -15.50 -13.79 14.07
N PRO A 29 -14.21 -13.58 13.70
CA PRO A 29 -13.52 -12.35 14.09
C PRO A 29 -14.40 -11.19 13.62
N GLU A 30 -14.77 -10.34 14.58
CA GLU A 30 -15.55 -9.15 14.31
C GLU A 30 -14.71 -8.32 13.34
N GLU A 31 -15.14 -8.21 12.10
CA GLU A 31 -14.49 -7.33 11.10
C GLU A 31 -14.55 -5.92 11.69
N THR A 32 -13.44 -5.51 12.27
CA THR A 32 -13.30 -4.17 12.81
C THR A 32 -13.43 -3.18 11.65
N LYS A 33 -14.50 -2.39 11.68
CA LYS A 33 -14.72 -1.36 10.65
C LYS A 33 -13.49 -0.46 10.55
N PRO A 34 -12.99 -0.18 9.34
CA PRO A 34 -11.85 0.72 9.14
C PRO A 34 -12.08 2.07 9.83
N ARG A 35 -11.09 2.53 10.57
CA ARG A 35 -11.10 3.82 11.27
C ARG A 35 -10.82 4.94 10.27
N PRO A 36 -11.42 6.14 10.39
CA PRO A 36 -11.01 7.30 9.61
C PRO A 36 -9.58 7.72 10.00
N LEU A 37 -8.86 8.32 9.07
CA LEU A 37 -7.59 8.98 9.39
C LEU A 37 -7.85 10.21 10.29
N PRO A 38 -6.94 10.55 11.21
CA PRO A 38 -7.10 11.73 12.05
C PRO A 38 -6.81 13.03 11.27
N ASP A 39 -7.49 14.13 11.59
CA ASP A 39 -7.31 15.44 10.96
C ASP A 39 -5.98 16.14 11.36
N VAL A 40 -5.19 15.52 12.24
CA VAL A 40 -3.97 16.10 12.81
C VAL A 40 -2.80 15.11 12.71
N THR A 41 -1.58 15.64 12.75
CA THR A 41 -0.37 14.81 12.90
C THR A 41 -0.50 13.97 14.16
N ARG A 42 -0.54 12.65 13.98
CA ARG A 42 -0.73 11.72 15.08
C ARG A 42 -0.14 10.36 14.75
N GLU A 43 0.48 9.75 15.76
CA GLU A 43 0.83 8.32 15.71
C GLU A 43 -0.44 7.48 15.61
N LEU A 44 -0.46 6.57 14.65
CA LEU A 44 -1.57 5.66 14.38
C LEU A 44 -1.43 4.41 15.27
N GLU A 45 -2.51 4.02 15.91
CA GLU A 45 -2.58 2.71 16.53
C GLU A 45 -2.61 1.63 15.43
N PRO A 46 -1.97 0.46 15.64
CA PRO A 46 -2.07 -0.64 14.68
C PRO A 46 -3.51 -0.99 14.31
N GLY A 47 -3.76 -1.28 13.04
CA GLY A 47 -5.08 -1.66 12.54
C GLY A 47 -5.43 -1.07 11.18
N THR A 48 -6.71 -1.21 10.80
CA THR A 48 -7.20 -0.79 9.49
C THR A 48 -7.74 0.62 9.53
N TYR A 49 -7.30 1.43 8.59
CA TYR A 49 -7.73 2.81 8.36
C TYR A 49 -8.37 2.95 6.98
N ARG A 50 -9.20 3.97 6.83
CA ARG A 50 -9.78 4.38 5.56
C ARG A 50 -9.41 5.82 5.28
N THR A 51 -9.08 6.09 4.01
CA THR A 51 -8.88 7.46 3.52
C THR A 51 -10.21 8.23 3.54
N GLU A 52 -10.15 9.51 3.86
CA GLU A 52 -11.32 10.40 3.91
C GLU A 52 -11.36 11.35 2.71
N GLU A 53 -10.22 11.82 2.25
CA GLU A 53 -10.11 12.80 1.15
C GLU A 53 -9.53 12.18 -0.13
N PHE A 54 -8.73 11.12 -0.03
CA PHE A 54 -8.12 10.49 -1.20
C PHE A 54 -9.17 9.82 -2.10
N GLU A 55 -9.07 10.03 -3.40
CA GLU A 55 -9.97 9.49 -4.42
C GLU A 55 -9.21 8.56 -5.40
N PRO A 56 -9.70 7.34 -5.66
CA PRO A 56 -10.81 6.67 -4.96
C PRO A 56 -10.45 6.36 -3.50
N ALA A 57 -11.43 6.42 -2.62
CA ALA A 57 -11.23 6.06 -1.22
C ALA A 57 -10.86 4.58 -1.09
N PHE A 58 -9.86 4.29 -0.26
CA PHE A 58 -9.42 2.92 0.00
C PHE A 58 -9.16 2.69 1.50
N SER A 59 -9.05 1.43 1.88
CA SER A 59 -8.65 1.03 3.23
C SER A 59 -7.31 0.34 3.20
N PHE A 60 -6.51 0.55 4.24
CA PHE A 60 -5.19 -0.04 4.38
C PHE A 60 -4.91 -0.37 5.84
N GLU A 61 -4.01 -1.32 6.08
CA GLU A 61 -3.59 -1.74 7.40
C GLU A 61 -2.23 -1.13 7.73
N VAL A 62 -2.09 -0.61 8.95
CA VAL A 62 -0.81 -0.12 9.48
C VAL A 62 -0.41 -0.92 10.72
N GLY A 63 0.89 -1.19 10.85
CA GLY A 63 1.52 -1.71 12.05
C GLY A 63 1.86 -0.59 13.05
N GLU A 64 2.76 -0.89 13.98
CA GLU A 64 3.24 0.07 14.99
C GLU A 64 4.16 1.14 14.38
N GLY A 65 4.18 2.32 15.02
CA GLY A 65 5.14 3.40 14.78
C GLY A 65 4.82 4.30 13.57
N TRP A 66 3.70 4.10 12.88
CA TRP A 66 3.30 4.98 11.79
C TRP A 66 2.61 6.23 12.30
N THR A 67 2.99 7.36 11.75
CA THR A 67 2.41 8.68 12.03
C THR A 67 1.70 9.18 10.77
N HIS A 68 0.44 9.55 10.90
CA HIS A 68 -0.27 10.31 9.87
C HIS A 68 0.20 11.75 9.85
N LEU A 69 0.53 12.23 8.65
CA LEU A 69 0.78 13.65 8.41
C LEU A 69 -0.51 14.25 7.80
N PRO A 70 -1.00 15.41 8.29
CA PRO A 70 -2.27 15.98 7.82
C PRO A 70 -2.07 16.64 6.44
N LEU A 71 -1.66 15.86 5.47
CA LEU A 71 -1.39 16.22 4.09
C LEU A 71 -2.22 15.37 3.14
N GLU A 72 -3.28 14.72 3.66
CA GLU A 72 -4.20 14.00 2.80
C GLU A 72 -4.89 14.95 1.82
N LYS A 73 -4.88 14.58 0.56
CA LYS A 73 -5.53 15.27 -0.56
C LYS A 73 -6.20 14.23 -1.45
N PRO A 74 -7.04 14.64 -2.41
CA PRO A 74 -7.65 13.70 -3.35
C PRO A 74 -6.67 12.85 -4.16
N ASP A 75 -5.41 13.25 -4.22
CA ASP A 75 -4.37 12.61 -5.03
C ASP A 75 -3.05 12.35 -4.29
N ASP A 76 -3.00 12.60 -2.98
CA ASP A 76 -1.76 12.43 -2.19
C ASP A 76 -2.05 12.12 -0.71
N LEU A 77 -1.45 11.06 -0.18
CA LEU A 77 -1.49 10.67 1.22
C LEU A 77 -0.10 10.25 1.69
N VAL A 78 0.34 10.77 2.83
CA VAL A 78 1.67 10.50 3.40
C VAL A 78 1.56 9.97 4.82
N LEU A 79 2.24 8.86 5.08
CA LEU A 79 2.53 8.37 6.41
C LEU A 79 4.05 8.38 6.63
N ALA A 80 4.48 8.69 7.86
CA ALA A 80 5.88 8.68 8.25
C ALA A 80 6.12 7.69 9.39
N ARG A 81 7.31 7.07 9.42
CA ARG A 81 7.79 6.27 10.54
C ARG A 81 9.24 6.66 10.83
N GLU A 82 9.58 6.82 12.12
CA GLU A 82 10.93 7.15 12.59
C GLU A 82 11.62 8.34 11.89
N GLN A 83 10.83 9.29 11.36
CA GLN A 83 11.25 10.52 10.66
C GLN A 83 12.01 10.30 9.33
N THR A 84 12.41 9.10 9.01
CA THR A 84 13.22 8.78 7.82
C THR A 84 12.51 7.86 6.83
N GLU A 85 11.45 7.19 7.26
CA GLU A 85 10.69 6.28 6.44
C GLU A 85 9.37 6.93 6.03
N LEU A 86 9.08 6.90 4.75
CA LEU A 86 7.84 7.44 4.20
C LEU A 86 7.09 6.36 3.42
N LEU A 87 5.82 6.22 3.72
CA LEU A 87 4.86 5.52 2.89
C LEU A 87 3.94 6.56 2.27
N ARG A 88 3.88 6.59 0.96
CA ARG A 88 3.10 7.57 0.22
C ARG A 88 2.23 6.89 -0.82
N PHE A 89 0.99 7.35 -0.92
CA PHE A 89 0.05 6.99 -1.98
C PHE A 89 -0.18 8.26 -2.79
N PHE A 90 0.04 8.21 -4.09
CA PHE A 90 -0.18 9.40 -4.93
C PHE A 90 -0.53 9.02 -6.37
N LYS A 91 -1.23 9.93 -7.05
CA LYS A 91 -1.54 9.80 -8.45
C LYS A 91 -0.40 10.36 -9.29
N ALA A 92 0.16 9.53 -10.16
CA ALA A 92 1.25 9.93 -11.05
C ALA A 92 0.71 10.59 -12.31
N ARG A 93 0.45 11.89 -12.27
CA ARG A 93 -0.03 12.64 -13.43
C ARG A 93 1.07 13.31 -14.22
N GLU A 94 2.17 13.64 -13.57
CA GLU A 94 3.27 14.40 -14.13
C GLU A 94 4.61 13.80 -13.75
N VAL A 95 5.59 13.86 -14.68
CA VAL A 95 6.97 13.47 -14.42
C VAL A 95 7.94 14.57 -14.81
N TYR A 96 9.07 14.64 -14.11
CA TYR A 96 10.14 15.57 -14.43
C TYR A 96 11.03 15.02 -15.55
N LYS A 97 11.36 15.88 -16.52
CA LYS A 97 12.32 15.53 -17.56
C LYS A 97 13.74 15.51 -16.99
N PRO A 98 14.53 14.47 -17.22
CA PRO A 98 15.83 14.28 -16.56
C PRO A 98 16.85 15.40 -16.78
N ASN A 99 16.73 16.19 -17.85
CA ASN A 99 17.74 17.18 -18.26
C ASN A 99 17.20 18.60 -18.31
N GLU A 100 16.00 18.84 -17.82
CA GLU A 100 15.35 20.14 -17.86
C GLU A 100 15.03 20.64 -16.46
N LEU A 101 15.54 21.80 -16.09
CA LEU A 101 15.20 22.46 -14.84
C LEU A 101 13.70 22.81 -14.87
N TYR A 102 12.92 22.29 -13.92
CA TYR A 102 11.47 22.46 -13.83
C TYR A 102 10.68 21.98 -15.06
N GLY A 103 11.29 21.16 -15.90
CA GLY A 103 10.62 20.56 -17.06
C GLY A 103 9.67 19.43 -16.65
N VAL A 104 8.38 19.77 -16.46
CA VAL A 104 7.33 18.80 -16.15
C VAL A 104 6.57 18.43 -17.41
N VAL A 105 6.21 17.15 -17.56
CA VAL A 105 5.37 16.63 -18.64
C VAL A 105 4.38 15.63 -18.08
N GLU A 106 3.32 15.35 -18.83
CA GLU A 106 2.38 14.30 -18.51
C GLU A 106 3.09 12.95 -18.29
N ALA A 107 2.67 12.22 -17.27
CA ALA A 107 3.23 10.90 -16.97
C ALA A 107 2.95 9.93 -18.14
N PRO A 108 3.96 9.15 -18.56
CA PRO A 108 3.76 8.18 -19.64
C PRO A 108 2.93 6.98 -19.14
N ASP A 109 2.20 6.34 -20.07
CA ASP A 109 1.46 5.11 -19.78
C ASP A 109 2.37 3.98 -19.27
N ASP A 110 3.57 3.83 -19.84
CA ASP A 110 4.63 2.90 -19.37
C ASP A 110 5.52 3.60 -18.33
N LEU A 111 5.01 3.78 -17.13
CA LEU A 111 5.71 4.49 -16.06
C LEU A 111 6.90 3.69 -15.50
N VAL A 112 6.74 2.37 -15.35
CA VAL A 112 7.84 1.49 -14.92
C VAL A 112 8.96 1.48 -15.95
N GLY A 113 8.64 1.42 -17.23
CA GLY A 113 9.62 1.55 -18.30
C GLY A 113 10.29 2.92 -18.33
N TRP A 114 9.57 3.99 -18.01
CA TRP A 114 10.14 5.33 -17.86
C TRP A 114 11.16 5.38 -16.73
N LEU A 115 10.84 4.88 -15.53
CA LEU A 115 11.77 4.78 -14.41
C LEU A 115 13.03 4.00 -14.78
N ARG A 116 12.89 2.88 -15.49
CA ARG A 116 14.01 2.04 -15.93
C ARG A 116 14.90 2.71 -16.97
N ARG A 117 14.37 3.60 -17.77
CA ARG A 117 15.13 4.36 -18.79
C ARG A 117 15.67 5.70 -18.28
N HIS A 118 15.34 6.05 -17.03
CA HIS A 118 15.77 7.34 -16.45
C HIS A 118 17.29 7.36 -16.23
N PRO A 119 18.04 8.36 -16.79
CA PRO A 119 19.49 8.31 -16.83
C PRO A 119 20.19 8.45 -15.47
N TYR A 120 19.48 8.94 -14.47
CA TYR A 120 20.01 9.18 -13.12
C TYR A 120 19.57 8.15 -12.08
N LEU A 121 18.88 7.11 -12.49
CA LEU A 121 18.37 6.08 -11.60
C LEU A 121 19.02 4.73 -11.87
N ARG A 122 19.21 3.97 -10.82
CA ARG A 122 19.37 2.52 -10.85
C ARG A 122 18.05 1.91 -10.43
N THR A 123 17.67 0.85 -11.10
CA THR A 123 16.41 0.16 -10.80
C THR A 123 16.61 -1.34 -10.70
N SER A 124 15.80 -1.99 -9.87
CA SER A 124 15.66 -3.45 -9.91
C SER A 124 14.95 -3.91 -11.19
N ALA A 125 14.93 -5.21 -11.44
CA ALA A 125 13.95 -5.79 -12.36
C ALA A 125 12.55 -5.57 -11.78
N PRO A 126 11.55 -5.21 -12.60
CA PRO A 126 10.17 -5.13 -12.14
C PRO A 126 9.61 -6.51 -11.79
N GLU A 127 8.73 -6.55 -10.80
CA GLU A 127 8.06 -7.76 -10.36
C GLU A 127 6.55 -7.52 -10.31
N THR A 128 5.76 -8.43 -10.90
CA THR A 128 4.29 -8.36 -10.79
C THR A 128 3.85 -8.56 -9.34
N VAL A 129 2.95 -7.72 -8.88
CA VAL A 129 2.36 -7.78 -7.54
C VAL A 129 0.86 -7.55 -7.62
N THR A 130 0.13 -7.94 -6.58
CA THR A 130 -1.30 -7.64 -6.45
C THR A 130 -1.53 -6.90 -5.16
N VAL A 131 -2.18 -5.74 -5.24
CA VAL A 131 -2.54 -4.92 -4.07
C VAL A 131 -4.03 -4.64 -4.10
N GLY A 132 -4.75 -5.03 -3.08
CA GLY A 132 -6.20 -4.85 -3.01
C GLY A 132 -6.99 -5.52 -4.16
N GLY A 133 -6.43 -6.57 -4.77
CA GLY A 133 -7.01 -7.24 -5.94
C GLY A 133 -6.66 -6.60 -7.29
N ILE A 134 -5.89 -5.52 -7.30
CA ILE A 134 -5.42 -4.83 -8.52
C ILE A 134 -4.00 -5.32 -8.81
N GLU A 135 -3.76 -5.77 -10.05
CA GLU A 135 -2.44 -6.13 -10.52
C GLU A 135 -1.61 -4.88 -10.81
N GLY A 136 -0.33 -4.93 -10.51
CA GLY A 136 0.63 -3.86 -10.74
C GLY A 136 2.06 -4.36 -10.78
N GLU A 137 3.00 -3.44 -10.91
CA GLU A 137 4.42 -3.74 -10.94
C GLU A 137 5.15 -3.08 -9.77
N ARG A 138 6.01 -3.83 -9.12
CA ARG A 138 6.92 -3.36 -8.08
C ARG A 138 8.31 -3.16 -8.65
N ILE A 139 8.94 -2.03 -8.35
CA ILE A 139 10.29 -1.69 -8.75
C ILE A 139 11.00 -0.94 -7.62
N ASP A 140 12.25 -1.28 -7.36
CA ASP A 140 13.11 -0.52 -6.44
C ASP A 140 13.95 0.47 -7.26
N VAL A 141 14.09 1.68 -6.71
CA VAL A 141 14.73 2.82 -7.38
C VAL A 141 15.72 3.47 -6.41
N ASP A 142 16.93 3.73 -6.85
CA ASP A 142 17.92 4.56 -6.18
C ASP A 142 18.69 5.45 -7.18
N VAL A 143 19.37 6.48 -6.66
CA VAL A 143 20.12 7.43 -7.49
C VAL A 143 21.47 6.83 -7.86
N VAL A 144 21.94 7.04 -9.11
CA VAL A 144 23.28 6.63 -9.56
C VAL A 144 24.37 7.29 -8.72
N ASP A 145 25.55 6.64 -8.61
CA ASP A 145 26.62 7.08 -7.73
C ASP A 145 27.19 8.45 -8.12
N VAL A 146 27.17 8.78 -9.41
CA VAL A 146 27.72 10.01 -9.96
C VAL A 146 26.64 10.72 -10.80
N LEU A 147 26.10 11.80 -10.25
CA LEU A 147 25.27 12.71 -11.01
C LEU A 147 26.15 13.62 -11.90
N PRO A 148 25.70 14.01 -13.11
CA PRO A 148 26.46 14.93 -13.96
C PRO A 148 26.77 16.25 -13.26
N GLU A 149 27.93 16.86 -13.58
CA GLU A 149 28.27 18.19 -13.10
C GLU A 149 27.20 19.21 -13.53
N GLY A 150 26.71 19.98 -12.56
CA GLY A 150 25.61 20.94 -12.81
C GLY A 150 24.22 20.33 -12.83
N HIS A 151 24.09 19.05 -12.48
CA HIS A 151 22.79 18.46 -12.23
C HIS A 151 22.03 19.30 -11.21
N ARG A 152 20.95 19.90 -11.67
CA ARG A 152 20.00 20.65 -10.85
C ARG A 152 18.62 20.30 -11.35
N VAL A 153 17.93 19.46 -10.63
CA VAL A 153 16.60 19.05 -11.01
C VAL A 153 15.63 19.51 -9.94
N GLY A 154 14.83 20.48 -10.29
CA GLY A 154 13.71 20.93 -9.52
C GLY A 154 13.98 21.44 -8.10
N ALA A 155 13.13 21.04 -7.16
CA ALA A 155 13.12 21.56 -5.80
C ALA A 155 14.00 20.77 -4.83
N CYS A 156 14.45 19.57 -5.19
CA CYS A 156 15.05 18.66 -4.22
C CYS A 156 16.58 18.79 -4.02
N GLY A 157 17.26 19.66 -4.78
CA GLY A 157 18.66 19.98 -4.54
C GLY A 157 19.68 19.11 -5.29
N PRO A 158 21.01 19.29 -5.00
CA PRO A 158 22.09 18.74 -5.87
C PRO A 158 22.26 17.22 -5.77
N ASP A 159 21.85 16.60 -4.69
CA ASP A 159 22.00 15.15 -4.44
C ASP A 159 20.68 14.40 -4.62
N CYS A 160 19.68 15.02 -5.24
CA CYS A 160 18.35 14.47 -5.41
C CYS A 160 17.92 14.51 -6.87
N VAL A 161 17.10 13.56 -7.27
CA VAL A 161 16.48 13.46 -8.59
C VAL A 161 14.97 13.62 -8.42
N ASP A 162 14.39 14.72 -8.92
CA ASP A 162 12.95 14.87 -8.96
C ASP A 162 12.36 13.90 -9.99
N LEU A 163 11.30 13.21 -9.62
CA LEU A 163 10.66 12.21 -10.46
C LEU A 163 9.23 12.60 -10.81
N PHE A 164 8.43 12.97 -9.84
CA PHE A 164 6.99 13.21 -10.02
C PHE A 164 6.59 14.61 -9.57
N GLY A 165 5.71 15.25 -10.33
CA GLY A 165 5.00 16.47 -9.95
C GLY A 165 3.61 16.11 -9.40
N LEU A 166 3.21 16.77 -8.30
CA LEU A 166 1.90 16.58 -7.69
C LEU A 166 0.88 17.65 -8.10
N GLY A 167 1.13 18.38 -9.20
CA GLY A 167 0.20 19.38 -9.71
C GLY A 167 0.06 20.68 -8.87
N ASP A 168 0.45 20.67 -7.60
CA ASP A 168 0.48 21.84 -6.70
C ASP A 168 1.86 22.52 -6.62
N GLY A 169 2.80 22.07 -7.45
CA GLY A 169 4.19 22.49 -7.43
C GLY A 169 5.09 21.69 -6.49
N THR A 170 4.55 20.71 -5.78
CA THR A 170 5.34 19.77 -4.98
C THR A 170 6.02 18.76 -5.90
N ALA A 171 7.33 18.62 -5.73
CA ALA A 171 8.12 17.59 -6.40
C ALA A 171 8.35 16.39 -5.47
N LEU A 172 8.22 15.20 -6.02
CA LEU A 172 8.65 13.96 -5.38
C LEU A 172 9.90 13.45 -6.07
N GLY A 173 10.92 13.19 -5.28
CA GLY A 173 12.21 12.72 -5.80
C GLY A 173 12.84 11.68 -4.90
N VAL A 174 14.02 11.22 -5.32
CA VAL A 174 14.87 10.30 -4.57
C VAL A 174 16.19 10.97 -4.30
N THR A 175 16.60 11.01 -3.04
CA THR A 175 17.88 11.57 -2.61
C THR A 175 18.96 10.49 -2.70
N LYS A 176 20.17 10.89 -3.04
CA LYS A 176 21.33 9.98 -3.03
C LYS A 176 21.55 9.43 -1.61
N GLY A 177 21.65 8.11 -1.50
CA GLY A 177 21.72 7.40 -0.22
C GLY A 177 20.40 6.85 0.27
N ASP A 178 19.29 7.28 -0.34
CA ASP A 178 17.98 6.70 -0.12
C ASP A 178 17.60 5.70 -1.22
N LYS A 179 16.67 4.83 -0.90
CA LYS A 179 16.06 3.90 -1.83
C LYS A 179 14.54 4.01 -1.73
N VAL A 180 13.87 3.91 -2.84
CA VAL A 180 12.41 3.92 -2.92
C VAL A 180 11.95 2.64 -3.59
N ARG A 181 10.99 1.97 -2.97
CA ARG A 181 10.16 0.94 -3.60
C ARG A 181 8.91 1.59 -4.12
N ALA A 182 8.69 1.54 -5.41
CA ALA A 182 7.45 1.95 -6.04
C ALA A 182 6.64 0.72 -6.44
N ILE A 183 5.36 0.72 -6.09
CA ILE A 183 4.36 -0.18 -6.65
C ILE A 183 3.48 0.68 -7.54
N VAL A 184 3.47 0.40 -8.82
CA VAL A 184 2.71 1.12 -9.83
C VAL A 184 1.48 0.29 -10.14
N LEU A 185 0.31 0.85 -9.85
CA LEU A 185 -1.00 0.28 -10.16
C LEU A 185 -1.59 1.09 -11.31
N GLU A 186 -1.67 0.47 -12.46
CA GLU A 186 -2.27 1.08 -13.64
C GLU A 186 -3.79 0.92 -13.62
N ASP A 187 -4.49 1.88 -14.21
CA ASP A 187 -5.95 1.84 -14.38
C ASP A 187 -6.76 1.68 -13.07
N VAL A 188 -6.36 2.39 -12.02
CA VAL A 188 -7.16 2.54 -10.81
C VAL A 188 -8.21 3.63 -11.06
N GLU A 189 -9.41 3.24 -11.50
CA GLU A 189 -10.47 4.15 -11.96
C GLU A 189 -10.03 5.11 -13.07
N GLY A 190 -9.15 4.65 -13.97
CA GLY A 190 -8.63 5.41 -15.10
C GLY A 190 -7.40 6.26 -14.80
N GLU A 191 -6.81 6.14 -13.62
CA GLU A 191 -5.59 6.85 -13.23
C GLU A 191 -4.49 5.88 -12.77
N THR A 192 -3.23 6.30 -12.86
CA THR A 192 -2.08 5.54 -12.34
C THR A 192 -1.82 5.95 -10.89
N LEU A 193 -1.96 4.98 -9.97
CA LEU A 193 -1.65 5.14 -8.56
C LEU A 193 -0.27 4.56 -8.25
N ILE A 194 0.55 5.31 -7.54
CA ILE A 194 1.83 4.84 -7.00
C ILE A 194 1.72 4.70 -5.48
N ILE A 195 2.18 3.55 -4.99
CA ILE A 195 2.45 3.31 -3.58
C ILE A 195 3.97 3.33 -3.43
N GLY A 196 4.49 4.42 -2.87
CA GLY A 196 5.91 4.63 -2.66
C GLY A 196 6.30 4.37 -1.20
N PHE A 197 7.31 3.55 -0.98
CA PHE A 197 7.96 3.39 0.31
C PHE A 197 9.42 3.79 0.18
N GLY A 198 9.87 4.78 0.96
CA GLY A 198 11.22 5.32 0.90
C GLY A 198 11.91 5.31 2.26
N GLY A 199 13.23 5.19 2.23
CA GLY A 199 14.09 5.25 3.41
C GLY A 199 15.57 5.06 3.08
N PRO A 200 16.47 5.12 4.10
CA PRO A 200 17.89 4.93 3.92
C PRO A 200 18.22 3.61 3.24
N ALA A 201 19.05 3.63 2.19
CA ALA A 201 19.33 2.46 1.36
C ALA A 201 19.96 1.29 2.14
N GLU A 202 20.77 1.58 3.15
CA GLU A 202 21.44 0.58 3.98
C GLU A 202 20.50 -0.18 4.93
N GLU A 203 19.35 0.43 5.27
CA GLU A 203 18.35 -0.16 6.15
C GLU A 203 17.12 -0.68 5.36
N PHE A 204 17.03 -0.33 4.11
CA PHE A 204 15.85 -0.48 3.28
C PHE A 204 15.26 -1.89 3.27
N ASP A 205 16.08 -2.92 3.09
CA ASP A 205 15.62 -4.32 3.01
C ASP A 205 15.08 -4.85 4.35
N ALA A 206 15.47 -4.23 5.47
CA ALA A 206 14.94 -4.55 6.79
C ALA A 206 13.62 -3.83 7.07
N LEU A 207 13.43 -2.66 6.46
CA LEU A 207 12.29 -1.76 6.68
C LEU A 207 11.07 -2.13 5.84
N VAL A 208 11.30 -2.65 4.64
CA VAL A 208 10.21 -2.97 3.72
C VAL A 208 9.49 -4.23 4.20
N PRO A 209 8.20 -4.15 4.52
CA PRO A 209 7.41 -5.33 4.84
C PRO A 209 7.55 -6.36 3.71
N ARG A 210 8.00 -7.56 4.04
CA ARG A 210 7.93 -8.67 3.08
C ARG A 210 6.45 -8.90 2.84
N ALA A 211 5.96 -8.52 1.67
CA ALA A 211 4.61 -8.83 1.26
C ALA A 211 4.42 -10.34 1.41
N LYS A 212 3.61 -10.75 2.37
CA LYS A 212 3.15 -12.12 2.45
C LYS A 212 2.10 -12.25 1.34
N GLY A 213 2.46 -12.95 0.28
CA GLY A 213 1.54 -13.36 -0.77
C GLY A 213 0.45 -14.29 -0.24
#